data_5393934c2a894e59445dc56682236290
#
_entry.id   5393934c2a894e59445dc56682236290
#
_cell.length_a   1.000
_cell.length_b   1.000
_cell.length_c   1.000
_cell.angle_alpha   90.00
_cell.angle_beta   90.00
_cell.angle_gamma   90.00
#
_symmetry.space_group_name_H-M   'P 1'
#
loop_
_entity.id
_entity.type
_entity.pdbx_description
1 polymer ?
#
loop_
_entity_poly.entity_id
_entity_poly.type
_entity_poly.pdbx_seq_one_letter_code
_entity_poly.pdbx_strand_id
1 'polypeptide(L)'
;ILIGEVWLCTGQSNMEFPVARNPQVKWKTGMLNEAEEMKDADFPEIRLFHVEHQLAPDSEKEDCVGKWVVCNPENLKDFSAVGFVFGRKLYKELSTPVGLIQSTWGGTHAESWTSMKVMENNPLYADVLKQYSKEKVSREKDKCKVPATLWNGMIAPMVGYTVKGNIWYQGESNSVRYEKYQEVFTLSLIHISEPTRRTPIS
;
A
#
# COMPACT_ATOMS: atom_id res chain seq x y z
N ILE A 1 -13.16 -15.26 15.17
CA ILE A 1 -12.18 -14.19 15.42
C ILE A 1 -10.81 -14.85 15.51
N LEU A 2 -9.81 -14.28 14.82
CA LEU A 2 -8.40 -14.66 14.95
C LEU A 2 -7.67 -13.55 15.71
N ILE A 3 -6.72 -13.95 16.56
CA ILE A 3 -5.79 -13.02 17.21
C ILE A 3 -4.42 -13.29 16.64
N GLY A 4 -3.79 -12.26 16.08
CA GLY A 4 -2.52 -12.41 15.37
C GLY A 4 -1.90 -11.07 14.97
N GLU A 5 -0.93 -11.10 14.07
CA GLU A 5 -0.26 -9.92 13.58
C GLU A 5 -0.92 -9.40 12.29
N VAL A 6 -1.13 -8.09 12.19
CA VAL A 6 -1.59 -7.44 10.97
C VAL A 6 -0.45 -6.62 10.37
N TRP A 7 -0.24 -6.77 9.07
CA TRP A 7 0.79 -6.06 8.33
C TRP A 7 0.19 -5.29 7.16
N LEU A 8 0.67 -4.07 6.95
CA LEU A 8 0.28 -3.22 5.85
C LEU A 8 1.30 -3.35 4.71
N CYS A 9 0.82 -3.70 3.51
CA CYS A 9 1.62 -3.85 2.29
C CYS A 9 1.30 -2.68 1.37
N THR A 10 2.23 -1.73 1.23
CA THR A 10 2.00 -0.48 0.49
C THR A 10 3.09 -0.21 -0.53
N GLY A 11 2.76 0.57 -1.53
CA GLY A 11 3.69 0.97 -2.58
C GLY A 11 3.08 1.02 -3.97
N GLN A 12 3.93 0.87 -4.98
CA GLN A 12 3.51 0.93 -6.37
C GLN A 12 3.51 -0.45 -7.06
N SER A 13 3.69 -0.50 -8.38
CA SER A 13 3.52 -1.69 -9.22
C SER A 13 4.21 -2.95 -8.70
N ASN A 14 5.41 -2.86 -8.14
CA ASN A 14 6.12 -4.04 -7.63
C ASN A 14 5.45 -4.62 -6.36
N MET A 15 4.83 -3.79 -5.52
CA MET A 15 4.00 -4.28 -4.42
C MET A 15 2.62 -4.72 -4.91
N GLU A 16 2.07 -4.09 -5.93
CA GLU A 16 0.77 -4.45 -6.53
C GLU A 16 0.82 -5.73 -7.38
N PHE A 17 2.02 -6.18 -7.75
CA PHE A 17 2.22 -7.33 -8.62
C PHE A 17 1.54 -8.58 -8.05
N PRO A 18 0.60 -9.22 -8.81
CA PRO A 18 -0.25 -10.28 -8.28
C PRO A 18 0.45 -11.64 -8.24
N VAL A 19 -0.06 -12.53 -7.41
CA VAL A 19 0.38 -13.93 -7.36
C VAL A 19 0.10 -14.64 -8.69
N ALA A 20 -1.11 -14.53 -9.22
CA ALA A 20 -1.48 -15.13 -10.48
C ALA A 20 -1.56 -14.11 -11.62
N ARG A 21 -1.32 -14.61 -12.83
CA ARG A 21 -1.44 -13.82 -14.05
C ARG A 21 -2.85 -13.26 -14.22
N ASN A 22 -2.92 -11.97 -14.59
CA ASN A 22 -4.17 -11.37 -15.05
C ASN A 22 -4.13 -11.19 -16.58
N PRO A 23 -4.85 -12.00 -17.37
CA PRO A 23 -4.81 -11.95 -18.82
C PRO A 23 -5.27 -10.63 -19.44
N GLN A 24 -6.07 -9.85 -18.68
CA GLN A 24 -6.61 -8.57 -19.13
C GLN A 24 -5.63 -7.42 -18.90
N VAL A 25 -4.60 -7.61 -18.07
CA VAL A 25 -3.64 -6.57 -17.68
C VAL A 25 -2.22 -7.05 -18.00
N LYS A 26 -1.67 -6.62 -19.13
CA LYS A 26 -0.41 -7.13 -19.71
C LYS A 26 0.79 -7.16 -18.75
N TRP A 27 0.91 -6.21 -17.83
CA TRP A 27 2.04 -6.15 -16.89
C TRP A 27 1.85 -7.04 -15.64
N LYS A 28 0.62 -7.50 -15.38
CA LYS A 28 0.29 -8.42 -14.28
C LYS A 28 0.52 -9.87 -14.73
N THR A 29 1.79 -10.26 -14.88
CA THR A 29 2.19 -11.54 -15.45
C THR A 29 2.18 -12.72 -14.48
N GLY A 30 1.97 -12.47 -13.18
CA GLY A 30 1.99 -13.48 -12.13
C GLY A 30 3.41 -13.91 -11.73
N MET A 31 3.52 -14.70 -10.68
CA MET A 31 4.78 -15.29 -10.22
C MET A 31 5.27 -16.37 -11.20
N LEU A 32 6.58 -16.64 -11.24
CA LEU A 32 7.13 -17.69 -12.11
C LEU A 32 6.57 -19.08 -11.80
N ASN A 33 6.30 -19.37 -10.53
CA ASN A 33 5.75 -20.62 -10.01
C ASN A 33 4.27 -20.48 -9.60
N GLU A 34 3.50 -19.63 -10.28
CA GLU A 34 2.11 -19.31 -9.89
C GLU A 34 1.23 -20.54 -9.73
N ALA A 35 1.40 -21.56 -10.59
CA ALA A 35 0.58 -22.78 -10.54
C ALA A 35 0.80 -23.57 -9.24
N GLU A 36 2.04 -23.66 -8.76
CA GLU A 36 2.40 -24.31 -7.50
C GLU A 36 1.88 -23.48 -6.31
N GLU A 37 2.14 -22.17 -6.33
CA GLU A 37 1.71 -21.24 -5.29
C GLU A 37 0.20 -21.23 -5.13
N MET A 38 -0.54 -21.23 -6.23
CA MET A 38 -1.99 -21.26 -6.23
C MET A 38 -2.56 -22.59 -5.76
N LYS A 39 -1.91 -23.74 -6.15
CA LYS A 39 -2.34 -25.06 -5.71
C LYS A 39 -2.25 -25.24 -4.19
N ASP A 40 -1.19 -24.71 -3.59
CA ASP A 40 -0.86 -24.87 -2.18
C ASP A 40 -1.40 -23.73 -1.30
N ALA A 41 -2.19 -22.82 -1.88
CA ALA A 41 -2.68 -21.61 -1.21
C ALA A 41 -3.90 -21.85 -0.32
N ASP A 42 -3.83 -22.80 0.59
CA ASP A 42 -4.87 -23.02 1.62
C ASP A 42 -4.33 -22.70 3.01
N PHE A 43 -4.48 -21.43 3.39
CA PHE A 43 -4.01 -20.91 4.68
C PHE A 43 -5.17 -20.32 5.47
N PRO A 44 -5.92 -21.15 6.24
CA PRO A 44 -7.13 -20.72 6.94
C PRO A 44 -6.89 -19.69 8.05
N GLU A 45 -5.66 -19.47 8.46
CA GLU A 45 -5.28 -18.45 9.46
C GLU A 45 -4.56 -17.25 8.86
N ILE A 46 -4.37 -17.21 7.53
CA ILE A 46 -3.97 -15.98 6.83
C ILE A 46 -5.22 -15.28 6.32
N ARG A 47 -5.32 -13.99 6.58
CA ARG A 47 -6.39 -13.11 6.10
C ARG A 47 -5.84 -12.06 5.17
N LEU A 48 -6.56 -11.83 4.08
CA LEU A 48 -6.21 -10.86 3.05
C LEU A 48 -7.27 -9.75 3.04
N PHE A 49 -6.82 -8.50 2.98
CA PHE A 49 -7.67 -7.33 2.77
C PHE A 49 -7.09 -6.51 1.63
N HIS A 50 -7.78 -6.42 0.53
CA HIS A 50 -7.37 -5.60 -0.61
C HIS A 50 -8.16 -4.29 -0.56
N VAL A 51 -7.46 -3.18 -0.35
CA VAL A 51 -8.04 -1.83 -0.43
C VAL A 51 -8.28 -1.51 -1.89
N GLU A 52 -9.53 -1.25 -2.27
CA GLU A 52 -9.86 -0.82 -3.62
C GLU A 52 -9.24 0.54 -3.93
N HIS A 53 -8.87 0.75 -5.22
CA HIS A 53 -8.32 2.02 -5.67
C HIS A 53 -9.32 3.16 -5.46
N GLN A 54 -8.94 4.14 -4.64
CA GLN A 54 -9.79 5.28 -4.30
C GLN A 54 -8.99 6.58 -4.35
N LEU A 55 -9.40 7.49 -5.24
CA LEU A 55 -8.84 8.83 -5.33
C LEU A 55 -9.60 9.79 -4.41
N ALA A 56 -8.87 10.55 -3.61
CA ALA A 56 -9.44 11.57 -2.74
C ALA A 56 -8.55 12.84 -2.73
N PRO A 57 -8.57 13.65 -3.81
CA PRO A 57 -7.67 14.77 -3.98
C PRO A 57 -7.93 15.91 -2.97
N ASP A 58 -9.15 16.04 -2.46
CA ASP A 58 -9.59 17.21 -1.72
C ASP A 58 -9.53 17.02 -0.19
N SER A 59 -9.82 15.79 0.29
CA SER A 59 -9.88 15.51 1.74
C SER A 59 -9.72 14.04 2.05
N GLU A 60 -9.29 13.75 3.27
CA GLU A 60 -9.23 12.39 3.81
C GLU A 60 -10.62 11.76 3.86
N LYS A 61 -10.69 10.47 3.50
CA LYS A 61 -11.89 9.65 3.63
C LYS A 61 -11.97 9.08 5.05
N GLU A 62 -13.19 8.83 5.49
CA GLU A 62 -13.45 8.21 6.80
C GLU A 62 -13.35 6.70 6.75
N ASP A 63 -13.54 6.07 5.56
CA ASP A 63 -13.48 4.63 5.37
C ASP A 63 -12.88 4.27 4.01
N CYS A 64 -12.30 3.07 3.93
CA CYS A 64 -11.80 2.48 2.70
C CYS A 64 -12.66 1.29 2.25
N VAL A 65 -12.76 1.11 0.94
CA VAL A 65 -13.51 -0.01 0.37
C VAL A 65 -12.62 -1.25 0.34
N GLY A 66 -13.13 -2.34 0.88
CA GLY A 66 -12.45 -3.64 0.90
C GLY A 66 -13.16 -4.62 1.84
N LYS A 67 -12.69 -5.85 1.86
CA LYS A 67 -13.19 -6.87 2.79
C LYS A 67 -12.10 -7.86 3.19
N TRP A 68 -12.16 -8.34 4.42
CA TRP A 68 -11.32 -9.45 4.85
C TRP A 68 -11.80 -10.77 4.25
N VAL A 69 -10.87 -11.47 3.61
CA VAL A 69 -11.10 -12.81 3.04
C VAL A 69 -10.07 -13.81 3.55
N VAL A 70 -10.41 -15.10 3.51
CA VAL A 70 -9.46 -16.18 3.81
C VAL A 70 -8.46 -16.31 2.68
N CYS A 71 -7.21 -16.58 2.98
CA CYS A 71 -6.20 -16.91 1.98
C CYS A 71 -6.48 -18.30 1.41
N ASN A 72 -7.01 -18.33 0.21
CA ASN A 72 -7.25 -19.52 -0.60
C ASN A 72 -6.95 -19.19 -2.07
N PRO A 73 -6.92 -20.15 -3.00
CA PRO A 73 -6.56 -19.89 -4.40
C PRO A 73 -7.42 -18.79 -5.05
N GLU A 74 -8.72 -18.76 -4.79
CA GLU A 74 -9.62 -17.78 -5.40
C GLU A 74 -9.31 -16.35 -4.95
N ASN A 75 -9.11 -16.15 -3.66
CA ASN A 75 -8.87 -14.83 -3.06
C ASN A 75 -7.43 -14.34 -3.23
N LEU A 76 -6.47 -15.28 -3.41
CA LEU A 76 -5.05 -14.96 -3.49
C LEU A 76 -4.63 -14.49 -4.88
N LYS A 77 -5.29 -14.93 -5.95
CA LYS A 77 -4.86 -14.71 -7.34
C LYS A 77 -4.48 -13.26 -7.67
N ASP A 78 -5.27 -12.30 -7.23
CA ASP A 78 -5.08 -10.87 -7.51
C ASP A 78 -4.36 -10.13 -6.37
N PHE A 79 -3.96 -10.85 -5.30
CA PHE A 79 -3.27 -10.25 -4.17
C PHE A 79 -1.77 -10.10 -4.43
N SER A 80 -1.14 -9.14 -3.74
CA SER A 80 0.30 -8.87 -3.78
C SER A 80 1.13 -10.14 -3.59
N ALA A 81 1.94 -10.50 -4.57
CA ALA A 81 2.88 -11.61 -4.48
C ALA A 81 3.91 -11.38 -3.36
N VAL A 82 4.45 -10.17 -3.27
CA VAL A 82 5.41 -9.78 -2.23
C VAL A 82 4.75 -9.86 -0.84
N GLY A 83 3.55 -9.28 -0.70
CA GLY A 83 2.78 -9.34 0.54
C GLY A 83 2.46 -10.77 0.97
N PHE A 84 2.02 -11.61 0.03
CA PHE A 84 1.72 -13.02 0.30
C PHE A 84 2.96 -13.82 0.74
N VAL A 85 4.07 -13.73 0.00
CA VAL A 85 5.31 -14.46 0.36
C VAL A 85 5.82 -14.06 1.74
N PHE A 86 5.79 -12.75 2.04
CA PHE A 86 6.14 -12.22 3.35
C PHE A 86 5.22 -12.77 4.44
N GLY A 87 3.90 -12.65 4.29
CA GLY A 87 2.93 -13.08 5.29
C GLY A 87 2.94 -14.59 5.51
N ARG A 88 3.08 -15.38 4.44
CA ARG A 88 3.23 -16.83 4.52
C ARG A 88 4.51 -17.24 5.28
N LYS A 89 5.63 -16.52 5.07
CA LYS A 89 6.86 -16.76 5.80
C LYS A 89 6.68 -16.47 7.28
N LEU A 90 6.07 -15.35 7.64
CA LEU A 90 5.76 -15.01 9.02
C LEU A 90 4.86 -16.06 9.67
N TYR A 91 3.76 -16.44 9.01
CA TYR A 91 2.84 -17.45 9.50
C TYR A 91 3.55 -18.76 9.86
N LYS A 92 4.45 -19.22 8.97
CA LYS A 92 5.22 -20.45 9.19
C LYS A 92 6.22 -20.36 10.34
N GLU A 93 6.87 -19.20 10.50
CA GLU A 93 7.90 -18.99 11.54
C GLU A 93 7.29 -18.72 12.92
N LEU A 94 6.20 -17.95 12.96
CA LEU A 94 5.62 -17.50 14.23
C LEU A 94 4.50 -18.42 14.71
N SER A 95 3.97 -19.30 13.86
CA SER A 95 2.78 -20.12 14.15
C SER A 95 1.63 -19.29 14.74
N THR A 96 1.40 -18.10 14.18
CA THR A 96 0.43 -17.12 14.65
C THR A 96 -0.38 -16.62 13.45
N PRO A 97 -1.69 -16.43 13.57
CA PRO A 97 -2.50 -15.88 12.48
C PRO A 97 -1.94 -14.56 11.95
N VAL A 98 -1.99 -14.38 10.61
CA VAL A 98 -1.47 -13.20 9.93
C VAL A 98 -2.56 -12.53 9.10
N GLY A 99 -2.76 -11.25 9.32
CA GLY A 99 -3.57 -10.38 8.46
C GLY A 99 -2.66 -9.55 7.54
N LEU A 100 -2.98 -9.51 6.25
CA LEU A 100 -2.28 -8.71 5.25
C LEU A 100 -3.24 -7.71 4.64
N ILE A 101 -2.94 -6.42 4.77
CA ILE A 101 -3.70 -5.34 4.13
C ILE A 101 -2.88 -4.85 2.95
N GLN A 102 -3.38 -5.02 1.74
CA GLN A 102 -2.78 -4.47 0.53
C GLN A 102 -3.41 -3.13 0.18
N SER A 103 -2.62 -2.05 0.20
CA SER A 103 -2.99 -0.72 -0.27
C SER A 103 -1.92 -0.25 -1.26
N THR A 104 -2.14 -0.51 -2.56
CA THR A 104 -1.13 -0.34 -3.60
C THR A 104 -1.72 0.31 -4.85
N TRP A 105 -0.88 1.03 -5.61
CA TRP A 105 -1.27 1.56 -6.92
C TRP A 105 -0.04 1.77 -7.81
N GLY A 106 0.01 1.08 -8.96
CA GLY A 106 1.13 1.13 -9.89
C GLY A 106 1.38 2.52 -10.50
N GLY A 107 2.66 2.87 -10.69
CA GLY A 107 3.07 4.12 -11.33
C GLY A 107 2.89 5.38 -10.48
N THR A 108 2.77 5.25 -9.15
CA THR A 108 2.52 6.36 -8.24
C THR A 108 3.80 6.88 -7.58
N HIS A 109 3.80 8.17 -7.25
CA HIS A 109 4.89 8.82 -6.53
C HIS A 109 4.69 8.72 -5.00
N ALA A 110 5.77 8.77 -4.23
CA ALA A 110 5.70 8.75 -2.77
C ALA A 110 4.84 9.90 -2.21
N GLU A 111 4.84 11.04 -2.87
CA GLU A 111 4.04 12.22 -2.50
C GLU A 111 2.53 11.98 -2.57
N SER A 112 2.07 11.05 -3.42
CA SER A 112 0.65 10.67 -3.45
C SER A 112 0.20 9.95 -2.18
N TRP A 113 1.15 9.30 -1.50
CA TRP A 113 0.97 8.53 -0.27
C TRP A 113 1.32 9.30 1.00
N THR A 114 1.70 10.57 0.87
CA THR A 114 2.08 11.44 1.99
C THR A 114 0.94 12.42 2.27
N SER A 115 0.60 12.66 3.54
CA SER A 115 -0.48 13.58 3.89
C SER A 115 -0.15 15.03 3.48
N MET A 116 -1.16 15.79 3.06
CA MET A 116 -0.99 17.20 2.67
C MET A 116 -0.41 18.02 3.82
N LYS A 117 -0.89 17.77 5.04
CA LYS A 117 -0.41 18.45 6.27
C LYS A 117 1.11 18.31 6.44
N VAL A 118 1.66 17.13 6.15
CA VAL A 118 3.11 16.89 6.22
C VAL A 118 3.85 17.64 5.15
N MET A 119 3.35 17.60 3.93
CA MET A 119 4.00 18.24 2.79
C MET A 119 4.01 19.76 2.92
N GLU A 120 2.93 20.37 3.38
CA GLU A 120 2.83 21.82 3.59
C GLU A 120 3.77 22.32 4.70
N ASN A 121 4.03 21.50 5.70
CA ASN A 121 4.92 21.84 6.81
C ASN A 121 6.39 21.48 6.58
N ASN A 122 6.75 20.98 5.37
CA ASN A 122 8.12 20.58 5.09
C ASN A 122 8.64 21.21 3.78
N PRO A 123 9.70 22.05 3.84
CA PRO A 123 10.28 22.71 2.67
C PRO A 123 10.71 21.78 1.53
N LEU A 124 10.98 20.50 1.83
CA LEU A 124 11.36 19.48 0.87
C LEU A 124 10.31 19.33 -0.26
N TYR A 125 9.04 19.52 0.06
CA TYR A 125 7.92 19.36 -0.87
C TYR A 125 7.51 20.67 -1.58
N ALA A 126 8.16 21.81 -1.27
CA ALA A 126 7.76 23.12 -1.81
C ALA A 126 7.69 23.15 -3.35
N ASP A 127 8.66 22.54 -4.04
CA ASP A 127 8.70 22.48 -5.50
C ASP A 127 7.55 21.62 -6.06
N VAL A 128 7.27 20.48 -5.43
CA VAL A 128 6.18 19.59 -5.83
C VAL A 128 4.83 20.26 -5.65
N LEU A 129 4.60 20.89 -4.52
CA LEU A 129 3.36 21.61 -4.24
C LEU A 129 3.17 22.81 -5.17
N LYS A 130 4.25 23.53 -5.48
CA LYS A 130 4.24 24.65 -6.45
C LYS A 130 3.92 24.17 -7.86
N GLN A 131 4.51 23.05 -8.28
CA GLN A 131 4.24 22.45 -9.58
C GLN A 131 2.79 21.99 -9.65
N TYR A 132 2.30 21.27 -8.64
CA TYR A 132 0.94 20.80 -8.57
C TYR A 132 -0.09 21.94 -8.60
N SER A 133 0.16 23.06 -7.92
CA SER A 133 -0.73 24.23 -7.92
C SER A 133 -0.87 24.91 -9.29
N LYS A 134 0.11 24.73 -10.19
CA LYS A 134 0.15 25.33 -11.52
C LYS A 134 -0.37 24.42 -12.63
N GLU A 135 -0.18 23.13 -12.49
CA GLU A 135 -0.57 22.11 -13.46
C GLU A 135 -1.86 21.45 -13.04
N LYS A 136 -2.98 21.86 -13.62
CA LYS A 136 -4.21 21.06 -13.52
C LYS A 136 -3.92 19.69 -14.13
N VAL A 137 -3.96 18.64 -13.35
CA VAL A 137 -3.82 17.26 -13.83
C VAL A 137 -5.00 16.97 -14.76
N SER A 138 -4.78 17.12 -16.06
CA SER A 138 -5.81 17.02 -17.10
C SER A 138 -6.10 15.58 -17.52
N ARG A 139 -5.15 14.65 -17.29
CA ARG A 139 -5.30 13.25 -17.73
C ARG A 139 -5.75 12.37 -16.59
N GLU A 140 -6.83 11.60 -16.81
CA GLU A 140 -7.41 10.68 -15.83
C GLU A 140 -6.37 9.74 -15.21
N LYS A 141 -5.51 9.17 -16.07
CA LYS A 141 -4.46 8.23 -15.64
C LYS A 141 -3.41 8.84 -14.70
N ASP A 142 -3.31 10.16 -14.62
CA ASP A 142 -2.34 10.83 -13.78
C ASP A 142 -2.94 11.31 -12.44
N LYS A 143 -4.24 11.17 -12.25
CA LYS A 143 -4.92 11.56 -11.01
C LYS A 143 -4.38 10.84 -9.77
N CYS A 144 -3.95 9.58 -9.92
CA CYS A 144 -3.32 8.84 -8.82
C CYS A 144 -1.92 9.36 -8.42
N LYS A 145 -1.35 10.31 -9.21
CA LYS A 145 -0.06 10.95 -8.92
C LYS A 145 -0.21 12.28 -8.20
N VAL A 146 -1.44 12.73 -8.00
CA VAL A 146 -1.73 13.96 -7.25
C VAL A 146 -1.25 13.82 -5.81
N PRO A 147 -0.48 14.79 -5.27
CA PRO A 147 -0.06 14.77 -3.88
C PRO A 147 -1.22 14.51 -2.91
N ALA A 148 -0.99 13.69 -1.91
CA ALA A 148 -1.92 13.26 -0.87
C ALA A 148 -3.15 12.45 -1.34
N THR A 149 -3.44 12.33 -2.64
CA THR A 149 -4.71 11.72 -3.09
C THR A 149 -4.88 10.26 -2.65
N LEU A 150 -3.78 9.49 -2.60
CA LEU A 150 -3.79 8.09 -2.16
C LEU A 150 -3.67 7.98 -0.64
N TRP A 151 -2.94 8.90 -0.01
CA TRP A 151 -3.02 9.03 1.44
C TRP A 151 -4.47 9.22 1.88
N ASN A 152 -5.14 10.21 1.34
CA ASN A 152 -6.51 10.57 1.72
C ASN A 152 -7.51 9.44 1.48
N GLY A 153 -7.36 8.72 0.35
CA GLY A 153 -8.33 7.69 -0.06
C GLY A 153 -8.05 6.28 0.45
N MET A 154 -6.78 5.96 0.71
CA MET A 154 -6.33 4.57 0.87
C MET A 154 -5.47 4.32 2.11
N ILE A 155 -5.00 5.36 2.81
CA ILE A 155 -4.20 5.24 4.04
C ILE A 155 -4.90 5.90 5.22
N ALA A 156 -5.33 7.16 5.09
CA ALA A 156 -5.98 7.91 6.16
C ALA A 156 -7.16 7.17 6.81
N PRO A 157 -8.02 6.47 6.06
CA PRO A 157 -9.11 5.67 6.64
C PRO A 157 -8.65 4.56 7.60
N MET A 158 -7.40 4.13 7.47
CA MET A 158 -6.84 3.06 8.30
C MET A 158 -6.02 3.60 9.50
N VAL A 159 -5.87 4.93 9.60
CA VAL A 159 -5.18 5.55 10.73
C VAL A 159 -5.92 5.21 12.03
N GLY A 160 -5.17 4.67 13.00
CA GLY A 160 -5.73 4.16 14.25
C GLY A 160 -6.05 2.66 14.23
N TYR A 161 -6.07 1.99 13.08
CA TYR A 161 -6.08 0.53 13.03
C TYR A 161 -4.72 -0.02 13.44
N THR A 162 -4.70 -0.95 14.40
CA THR A 162 -3.43 -1.49 14.91
C THR A 162 -2.79 -2.43 13.89
N VAL A 163 -1.64 -2.04 13.38
CA VAL A 163 -0.77 -2.90 12.56
C VAL A 163 0.57 -3.15 13.26
N LYS A 164 1.16 -4.29 13.01
CA LYS A 164 2.49 -4.65 13.53
C LYS A 164 3.59 -3.88 12.82
N GLY A 165 3.40 -3.64 11.53
CA GLY A 165 4.33 -2.89 10.71
C GLY A 165 3.83 -2.70 9.28
N ASN A 166 4.64 -1.99 8.51
CA ASN A 166 4.42 -1.73 7.09
C ASN A 166 5.58 -2.28 6.27
N ILE A 167 5.27 -2.97 5.18
CA ILE A 167 6.22 -3.29 4.13
C ILE A 167 5.95 -2.39 2.93
N TRP A 168 6.98 -1.67 2.50
CA TRP A 168 6.89 -0.66 1.45
C TRP A 168 7.74 -1.02 0.24
N TYR A 169 7.13 -0.99 -0.97
CA TYR A 169 7.87 -1.21 -2.21
C TYR A 169 7.48 -0.16 -3.25
N GLN A 170 8.25 0.91 -3.28
CA GLN A 170 8.06 2.07 -4.16
C GLN A 170 9.43 2.73 -4.43
N GLY A 171 9.59 3.45 -5.52
CA GLY A 171 10.81 4.23 -5.81
C GLY A 171 10.95 4.56 -7.28
N GLU A 172 10.57 3.67 -8.19
CA GLU A 172 10.78 3.82 -9.62
C GLU A 172 10.14 5.09 -10.19
N SER A 173 8.93 5.42 -9.73
CA SER A 173 8.24 6.65 -10.17
C SER A 173 8.92 7.93 -9.68
N ASN A 174 9.74 7.86 -8.64
CA ASN A 174 10.52 8.97 -8.10
C ASN A 174 11.96 9.02 -8.65
N SER A 175 12.37 8.11 -9.52
CA SER A 175 13.74 8.00 -10.01
C SER A 175 14.28 9.28 -10.68
N VAL A 176 13.41 10.07 -11.30
CA VAL A 176 13.78 11.39 -11.87
C VAL A 176 14.10 12.46 -10.81
N ARG A 177 13.80 12.18 -9.55
CA ARG A 177 14.05 13.05 -8.38
C ARG A 177 14.76 12.28 -7.26
N TYR A 178 15.63 11.37 -7.64
CA TYR A 178 16.29 10.42 -6.73
C TYR A 178 17.07 11.11 -5.60
N GLU A 179 17.65 12.30 -5.83
CA GLU A 179 18.41 13.06 -4.85
C GLU A 179 17.60 13.41 -3.59
N LYS A 180 16.30 13.66 -3.76
CA LYS A 180 15.37 13.98 -2.66
C LYS A 180 14.63 12.73 -2.13
N TYR A 181 14.75 11.59 -2.81
CA TYR A 181 13.90 10.43 -2.52
C TYR A 181 14.13 9.86 -1.12
N GLN A 182 15.34 9.81 -0.64
CA GLN A 182 15.65 9.26 0.69
C GLN A 182 14.89 10.02 1.80
N GLU A 183 14.84 11.34 1.71
CA GLU A 183 14.15 12.19 2.69
C GLU A 183 12.63 12.08 2.53
N VAL A 184 12.11 12.11 1.30
CA VAL A 184 10.69 11.92 0.98
C VAL A 184 10.20 10.56 1.48
N PHE A 185 10.97 9.51 1.24
CA PHE A 185 10.67 8.16 1.68
C PHE A 185 10.58 8.07 3.21
N THR A 186 11.57 8.60 3.93
CA THR A 186 11.58 8.59 5.39
C THR A 186 10.34 9.29 5.96
N LEU A 187 10.00 10.46 5.43
CA LEU A 187 8.85 11.22 5.88
C LEU A 187 7.51 10.51 5.58
N SER A 188 7.36 9.89 4.42
CA SER A 188 6.14 9.13 4.10
C SER A 188 5.95 7.93 5.02
N LEU A 189 7.02 7.20 5.35
CA LEU A 189 6.96 6.03 6.24
C LEU A 189 6.66 6.39 7.69
N ILE A 190 7.26 7.45 8.24
CA ILE A 190 7.00 7.91 9.61
C ILE A 190 5.51 8.16 9.80
N HIS A 191 4.85 8.77 8.84
CA HIS A 191 3.43 9.08 8.94
C HIS A 191 2.50 7.88 8.76
N ILE A 192 2.93 6.84 8.04
CA ILE A 192 2.19 5.59 7.95
C ILE A 192 2.33 4.78 9.26
N SER A 193 3.47 4.85 9.95
CA SER A 193 3.76 4.03 11.13
C SER A 193 3.48 4.72 12.47
N GLU A 194 3.64 6.04 12.57
CA GLU A 194 3.45 6.81 13.82
C GLU A 194 2.00 6.86 14.33
N PRO A 195 0.97 7.01 13.49
CA PRO A 195 -0.42 6.97 13.95
C PRO A 195 -0.83 5.64 14.59
N THR A 196 -0.07 4.57 14.35
CA THR A 196 -0.34 3.24 14.91
C THR A 196 0.40 2.99 16.23
N ARG A 197 1.35 3.85 16.63
CA ARG A 197 1.94 3.83 17.96
C ARG A 197 0.94 4.40 18.95
N ARG A 198 0.30 3.54 19.72
CA ARG A 198 -0.39 3.98 20.93
C ARG A 198 0.63 4.67 21.83
N THR A 199 0.41 5.93 22.17
CA THR A 199 1.03 6.53 23.34
C THR A 199 0.72 5.63 24.53
N PRO A 200 1.73 5.22 25.35
CA PRO A 200 1.44 4.51 26.58
C PRO A 200 0.42 5.32 27.37
N ILE A 201 -0.67 4.67 27.75
CA ILE A 201 -1.63 5.25 28.70
C ILE A 201 -0.85 5.32 30.02
N SER A 202 -0.49 6.52 30.40
CA SER A 202 0.10 6.83 31.72
C SER A 202 -0.93 6.63 32.81
#